data_e006d69c3062b3aa107fc10ee5008766
#
_entry.id   e006d69c3062b3aa107fc10ee5008766
#
_cell.length_a   1.000
_cell.length_b   1.000
_cell.length_c   1.000
_cell.angle_alpha   90.00
_cell.angle_beta   90.00
_cell.angle_gamma   90.00
#
_symmetry.space_group_name_H-M   'P 1'
#
loop_
_entity.id
_entity.type
_entity.pdbx_description
1 polymer ?
#
loop_
_entity_poly.entity_id
_entity_poly.type
_entity_poly.pdbx_seq_one_letter_code
_entity_poly.pdbx_strand_id
1 'polypeptide(L)'
;EIPTFNSKEEQLRFLSKKFVYNLNDGKVVGKHQGAHYFTKGQRKGLAVGGTKEPLFVIDTDVIENVIYTGEGKEHKGLYRNVLFVSNEEIHWIRTDLALEPGENLKVLARIRYRQKLEAAILYKVEAGLFCCSSDILFIGLCCW
;
A
#
# COMPACT_ATOMS: atom_id res chain seq x y z
N GLU A 1 -18.78 3.48 9.85
CA GLU A 1 -18.51 3.30 11.30
C GLU A 1 -17.13 2.69 11.46
N ILE A 2 -16.30 3.25 12.33
CA ILE A 2 -14.98 2.68 12.66
C ILE A 2 -15.25 1.60 13.71
N PRO A 3 -14.87 0.33 13.46
CA PRO A 3 -15.07 -0.73 14.44
C PRO A 3 -14.28 -0.46 15.72
N THR A 4 -14.82 -0.91 16.85
CA THR A 4 -14.10 -0.91 18.12
C THR A 4 -13.12 -2.08 18.15
N PHE A 5 -11.88 -1.83 18.56
CA PHE A 5 -10.81 -2.84 18.61
C PHE A 5 -10.41 -3.12 20.05
N ASN A 6 -10.16 -4.39 20.37
CA ASN A 6 -9.74 -4.82 21.71
C ASN A 6 -8.24 -4.60 21.96
N SER A 7 -7.44 -4.46 20.89
CA SER A 7 -6.01 -4.22 20.99
C SER A 7 -5.49 -3.31 19.87
N LYS A 8 -4.31 -2.71 20.12
CA LYS A 8 -3.61 -1.92 19.10
C LYS A 8 -3.23 -2.77 17.89
N GLU A 9 -2.83 -4.01 18.11
CA GLU A 9 -2.48 -4.93 17.03
C GLU A 9 -3.70 -5.24 16.15
N GLU A 10 -4.86 -5.50 16.72
CA GLU A 10 -6.10 -5.74 15.98
C GLU A 10 -6.47 -4.53 15.11
N GLN A 11 -6.37 -3.32 15.67
CA GLN A 11 -6.56 -2.08 14.92
C GLN A 11 -5.59 -1.96 13.73
N LEU A 12 -4.29 -2.20 13.97
CA LEU A 12 -3.26 -2.11 12.94
C LEU A 12 -3.46 -3.17 11.84
N ARG A 13 -3.84 -4.40 12.21
CA ARG A 13 -4.20 -5.46 11.26
C ARG A 13 -5.37 -5.05 10.38
N PHE A 14 -6.40 -4.47 10.97
CA PHE A 14 -7.55 -3.98 10.21
C PHE A 14 -7.16 -2.86 9.22
N LEU A 15 -6.41 -1.87 9.68
CA LEU A 15 -5.98 -0.73 8.86
C LEU A 15 -4.97 -1.09 7.78
N SER A 16 -4.21 -2.18 7.96
CA SER A 16 -3.23 -2.66 6.97
C SER A 16 -3.82 -3.56 5.89
N LYS A 17 -5.09 -3.96 6.01
CA LYS A 17 -5.75 -4.81 5.00
C LYS A 17 -5.72 -4.16 3.63
N LYS A 18 -5.36 -4.95 2.62
CA LYS A 18 -5.42 -4.52 1.21
C LYS A 18 -6.87 -4.41 0.77
N PHE A 19 -7.18 -3.40 -0.02
CA PHE A 19 -8.43 -3.39 -0.77
C PHE A 19 -8.40 -4.55 -1.76
N VAL A 20 -9.51 -5.28 -1.83
CA VAL A 20 -9.72 -6.34 -2.80
C VAL A 20 -10.68 -5.81 -3.85
N TYR A 21 -10.25 -5.81 -5.12
CA TYR A 21 -11.04 -5.36 -6.25
C TYR A 21 -11.51 -6.56 -7.04
N ASN A 22 -12.73 -6.49 -7.57
CA ASN A 22 -13.33 -7.51 -8.42
C ASN A 22 -13.72 -6.89 -9.77
N LEU A 23 -13.85 -7.73 -10.80
CA LEU A 23 -14.25 -7.29 -12.14
C LEU A 23 -15.60 -6.55 -12.18
N ASN A 24 -16.48 -6.87 -11.22
CA ASN A 24 -17.81 -6.24 -11.10
C ASN A 24 -17.80 -4.89 -10.37
N ASP A 25 -16.68 -4.48 -9.77
CA ASP A 25 -16.57 -3.22 -9.03
C ASP A 25 -16.46 -2.00 -9.97
N GLY A 26 -16.26 -2.23 -11.26
CA GLY A 26 -16.07 -1.19 -12.24
C GLY A 26 -16.47 -1.60 -13.65
N LYS A 27 -16.15 -0.75 -14.60
CA LYS A 27 -16.34 -1.01 -16.03
C LYS A 27 -15.01 -1.11 -16.75
N VAL A 28 -14.97 -1.87 -17.82
CA VAL A 28 -13.79 -1.95 -18.69
C VAL A 28 -13.58 -0.58 -19.38
N VAL A 29 -12.41 0.00 -19.17
CA VAL A 29 -12.03 1.32 -19.71
C VAL A 29 -10.97 1.24 -20.79
N GLY A 30 -10.33 0.09 -20.98
CA GLY A 30 -9.28 -0.09 -21.98
C GLY A 30 -8.73 -1.51 -22.02
N LYS A 31 -7.71 -1.69 -22.84
CA LYS A 31 -6.93 -2.93 -22.96
C LYS A 31 -5.45 -2.62 -22.76
N HIS A 32 -4.70 -3.60 -22.30
CA HIS A 32 -3.25 -3.50 -22.08
C HIS A 32 -2.53 -4.75 -22.59
N GLN A 33 -1.20 -4.71 -22.62
CA GLN A 33 -0.38 -5.80 -23.16
C GLN A 33 0.12 -6.78 -22.08
N GLY A 34 -0.22 -6.58 -20.82
CA GLY A 34 0.15 -7.45 -19.72
C GLY A 34 0.14 -6.71 -18.38
N ALA A 35 -0.57 -7.25 -17.39
CA ALA A 35 -0.70 -6.63 -16.06
C ALA A 35 0.66 -6.52 -15.34
N HIS A 36 1.58 -7.44 -15.63
CA HIS A 36 2.93 -7.46 -15.04
C HIS A 36 3.83 -6.28 -15.48
N TYR A 37 3.48 -5.56 -16.54
CA TYR A 37 4.20 -4.35 -16.95
C TYR A 37 3.82 -3.11 -16.14
N PHE A 38 2.79 -3.20 -15.31
CA PHE A 38 2.24 -2.06 -14.60
C PHE A 38 2.48 -2.15 -13.10
N THR A 39 2.68 -0.98 -12.51
CA THR A 39 2.98 -0.82 -11.08
C THR A 39 1.90 0.03 -10.44
N LYS A 40 1.49 -0.30 -9.21
CA LYS A 40 0.55 0.52 -8.42
C LYS A 40 1.03 1.97 -8.34
N GLY A 41 0.12 2.91 -8.54
CA GLY A 41 0.40 4.34 -8.61
C GLY A 41 0.88 4.84 -9.96
N GLN A 42 1.08 3.96 -10.95
CA GLN A 42 1.47 4.34 -12.29
C GLN A 42 0.33 5.05 -13.01
N ARG A 43 0.66 6.15 -13.69
CA ARG A 43 -0.26 6.91 -14.53
C ARG A 43 0.10 6.77 -16.02
N LYS A 44 1.39 6.87 -16.33
CA LYS A 44 1.87 6.83 -17.71
C LYS A 44 1.75 5.43 -18.28
N GLY A 45 1.42 5.34 -19.58
CA GLY A 45 1.37 4.07 -20.30
C GLY A 45 0.02 3.35 -20.26
N LEU A 46 -0.98 3.86 -19.54
CA LEU A 46 -2.33 3.28 -19.52
C LEU A 46 -3.06 3.49 -20.85
N ALA A 47 -2.74 4.56 -21.60
CA ALA A 47 -3.32 4.91 -22.92
C ALA A 47 -4.86 4.93 -22.94
N VAL A 48 -5.49 5.27 -21.82
CA VAL A 48 -6.94 5.41 -21.68
C VAL A 48 -7.30 6.88 -21.60
N GLY A 49 -8.17 7.33 -22.48
CA GLY A 49 -8.71 8.69 -22.51
C GLY A 49 -10.19 8.74 -22.15
N GLY A 50 -10.76 9.95 -22.12
CA GLY A 50 -12.21 10.15 -21.92
C GLY A 50 -12.66 10.19 -20.47
N THR A 51 -11.73 10.21 -19.50
CA THR A 51 -12.01 10.43 -18.09
C THR A 51 -11.82 11.91 -17.72
N LYS A 52 -12.54 12.38 -16.69
CA LYS A 52 -12.42 13.77 -16.19
C LYS A 52 -11.06 14.04 -15.58
N GLU A 53 -10.55 13.07 -14.84
CA GLU A 53 -9.22 13.10 -14.24
C GLU A 53 -8.35 11.95 -14.75
N PRO A 54 -7.03 12.04 -14.59
CA PRO A 54 -6.14 10.95 -15.00
C PRO A 54 -6.42 9.66 -14.26
N LEU A 55 -6.27 8.53 -14.95
CA LEU A 55 -6.31 7.21 -14.33
C LEU A 55 -4.97 6.83 -13.73
N PHE A 56 -5.02 6.18 -12.57
CA PHE A 56 -3.87 5.59 -11.88
C PHE A 56 -4.12 4.11 -11.65
N VAL A 57 -3.07 3.31 -11.71
CA VAL A 57 -3.12 1.89 -11.34
C VAL A 57 -3.29 1.79 -9.83
N ILE A 58 -4.39 1.22 -9.37
CA ILE A 58 -4.67 1.01 -7.95
C ILE A 58 -4.41 -0.42 -7.50
N ASP A 59 -4.53 -1.39 -8.43
CA ASP A 59 -4.13 -2.77 -8.20
C ASP A 59 -3.86 -3.50 -9.52
N THR A 60 -3.16 -4.62 -9.45
CA THR A 60 -2.88 -5.50 -10.58
C THR A 60 -3.11 -6.95 -10.17
N ASP A 61 -3.81 -7.70 -11.01
CA ASP A 61 -3.91 -9.16 -10.93
C ASP A 61 -3.18 -9.76 -12.13
N VAL A 62 -2.00 -10.32 -11.88
CA VAL A 62 -1.16 -10.88 -12.95
C VAL A 62 -1.64 -12.26 -13.41
N ILE A 63 -2.42 -12.96 -12.58
CA ILE A 63 -2.97 -14.28 -12.90
C ILE A 63 -4.13 -14.12 -13.87
N GLU A 64 -5.08 -13.27 -13.52
CA GLU A 64 -6.25 -12.94 -14.37
C GLU A 64 -5.90 -11.91 -15.46
N ASN A 65 -4.68 -11.37 -15.45
CA ASN A 65 -4.20 -10.35 -16.38
C ASN A 65 -5.08 -9.10 -16.40
N VAL A 66 -5.43 -8.59 -15.21
CA VAL A 66 -6.30 -7.44 -15.01
C VAL A 66 -5.55 -6.32 -14.31
N ILE A 67 -5.78 -5.09 -14.76
CA ILE A 67 -5.34 -3.88 -14.09
C ILE A 67 -6.56 -3.14 -13.58
N TYR A 68 -6.58 -2.85 -12.28
CA TYR A 68 -7.58 -2.00 -11.66
C TYR A 68 -7.10 -0.56 -11.64
N THR A 69 -7.93 0.36 -12.12
CA THR A 69 -7.60 1.78 -12.21
C THR A 69 -8.59 2.62 -11.41
N GLY A 70 -8.09 3.69 -10.83
CA GLY A 70 -8.88 4.70 -10.14
C GLY A 70 -8.67 6.07 -10.76
N GLU A 71 -9.72 6.87 -10.83
CA GLU A 71 -9.69 8.21 -11.39
C GLU A 71 -9.25 9.22 -10.33
N GLY A 72 -8.30 10.07 -10.69
CA GLY A 72 -7.75 11.13 -9.82
C GLY A 72 -6.64 10.67 -8.89
N LYS A 73 -5.74 11.61 -8.62
CA LYS A 73 -4.59 11.38 -7.70
C LYS A 73 -5.01 11.20 -6.24
N GLU A 74 -6.22 11.61 -5.87
CA GLU A 74 -6.77 11.48 -4.52
C GLU A 74 -7.57 10.20 -4.31
N HIS A 75 -7.55 9.27 -5.28
CA HIS A 75 -8.29 8.01 -5.18
C HIS A 75 -7.83 7.19 -3.97
N LYS A 76 -8.78 6.76 -3.15
CA LYS A 76 -8.51 6.02 -1.89
C LYS A 76 -7.64 4.76 -2.08
N GLY A 77 -7.76 4.11 -3.23
CA GLY A 77 -6.97 2.93 -3.57
C GLY A 77 -5.45 3.17 -3.70
N LEU A 78 -5.03 4.44 -3.81
CA LEU A 78 -3.62 4.82 -3.90
C LEU A 78 -2.93 4.95 -2.54
N TYR A 79 -3.69 5.00 -1.45
CA TYR A 79 -3.20 5.46 -0.16
C TYR A 79 -3.46 4.47 0.97
N ARG A 80 -2.53 4.40 1.92
CA ARG A 80 -2.64 3.67 3.17
C ARG A 80 -1.87 4.34 4.28
N ASN A 81 -2.43 4.31 5.48
CA ASN A 81 -1.79 4.83 6.67
C ASN A 81 -1.02 3.76 7.44
N VAL A 82 -1.32 2.50 7.21
CA VAL A 82 -0.68 1.37 7.87
C VAL A 82 -0.21 0.34 6.85
N LEU A 83 1.03 -0.08 6.99
CA LEU A 83 1.69 -1.09 6.20
C LEU A 83 2.09 -2.24 7.10
N PHE A 84 1.85 -3.47 6.67
CA PHE A 84 2.38 -4.67 7.31
C PHE A 84 3.49 -5.29 6.47
N VAL A 85 4.58 -5.65 7.14
CA VAL A 85 5.73 -6.37 6.56
C VAL A 85 5.93 -7.65 7.35
N SER A 86 5.94 -8.80 6.69
CA SER A 86 6.16 -10.08 7.35
C SER A 86 7.62 -10.23 7.82
N ASN A 87 7.87 -11.15 8.77
CA ASN A 87 9.22 -11.35 9.29
C ASN A 87 10.23 -11.71 8.20
N GLU A 88 9.83 -12.49 7.19
CA GLU A 88 10.69 -12.92 6.09
C GLU A 88 11.11 -11.76 5.18
N GLU A 89 10.34 -10.68 5.17
CA GLU A 89 10.59 -9.49 4.36
C GLU A 89 11.40 -8.41 5.11
N ILE A 90 11.60 -8.58 6.43
CA ILE A 90 12.32 -7.61 7.26
C ILE A 90 13.82 -7.89 7.19
N HIS A 91 14.60 -6.86 6.85
CA HIS A 91 16.05 -6.89 6.93
C HIS A 91 16.56 -5.73 7.79
N TRP A 92 17.07 -6.07 8.98
CA TRP A 92 17.68 -5.09 9.88
C TRP A 92 19.15 -4.84 9.52
N ILE A 93 19.42 -3.71 8.91
CA ILE A 93 20.82 -3.27 8.65
C ILE A 93 21.48 -2.87 9.98
N ARG A 94 20.76 -2.14 10.82
CA ARG A 94 21.15 -1.78 12.18
C ARG A 94 20.54 -2.78 13.16
N THR A 95 21.26 -3.87 13.41
CA THR A 95 20.80 -4.95 14.31
C THR A 95 20.68 -4.49 15.77
N ASP A 96 21.41 -3.46 16.16
CA ASP A 96 21.29 -2.80 17.47
C ASP A 96 19.96 -2.06 17.68
N LEU A 97 19.22 -1.75 16.60
CA LEU A 97 17.91 -1.12 16.62
C LEU A 97 16.77 -2.10 16.27
N ALA A 98 17.10 -3.38 16.09
CA ALA A 98 16.08 -4.40 15.82
C ALA A 98 15.08 -4.49 16.99
N LEU A 99 13.78 -4.50 16.64
CA LEU A 99 12.71 -4.51 17.61
C LEU A 99 12.28 -5.94 17.94
N GLU A 100 12.03 -6.19 19.20
CA GLU A 100 11.36 -7.40 19.68
C GLU A 100 9.83 -7.25 19.70
N PRO A 101 9.07 -8.35 19.60
CA PRO A 101 7.61 -8.29 19.69
C PRO A 101 7.12 -7.51 20.91
N GLY A 102 6.19 -6.57 20.67
CA GLY A 102 5.66 -5.66 21.68
C GLY A 102 6.38 -4.31 21.75
N GLU A 103 7.52 -4.16 21.09
CA GLU A 103 8.25 -2.89 21.04
C GLU A 103 7.76 -2.01 19.89
N ASN A 104 7.99 -0.70 20.04
CA ASN A 104 7.73 0.27 18.99
C ASN A 104 8.88 1.30 18.89
N LEU A 105 9.01 1.93 17.73
CA LEU A 105 10.04 2.91 17.45
C LEU A 105 9.51 4.01 16.53
N LYS A 106 9.72 5.26 16.92
CA LYS A 106 9.48 6.41 16.04
C LYS A 106 10.62 6.54 15.04
N VAL A 107 10.28 6.64 13.78
CA VAL A 107 11.24 6.70 12.67
C VAL A 107 10.84 7.72 11.63
N LEU A 108 11.77 8.04 10.75
CA LEU A 108 11.46 8.63 9.45
C LEU A 108 11.51 7.53 8.40
N ALA A 109 10.43 7.34 7.69
CA ALA A 109 10.25 6.26 6.71
C ALA A 109 9.96 6.79 5.31
N ARG A 110 10.30 6.00 4.31
CA ARG A 110 9.86 6.16 2.92
C ARG A 110 9.69 4.80 2.28
N ILE A 111 8.75 4.69 1.36
CA ILE A 111 8.49 3.45 0.61
C ILE A 111 9.31 3.42 -0.68
N ARG A 112 9.49 4.57 -1.32
CA ARG A 112 10.25 4.70 -2.55
C ARG A 112 11.47 5.58 -2.35
N TYR A 113 12.56 5.25 -2.99
CA TYR A 113 13.84 5.97 -2.85
C TYR A 113 13.72 7.49 -3.08
N ARG A 114 12.90 7.93 -4.02
CA ARG A 114 12.71 9.37 -4.34
C ARG A 114 11.63 10.06 -3.50
N GLN A 115 10.92 9.32 -2.65
CA GLN A 115 9.92 9.90 -1.74
C GLN A 115 10.62 10.64 -0.60
N LYS A 116 10.01 11.72 -0.11
CA LYS A 116 10.46 12.38 1.12
C LYS A 116 10.35 11.41 2.29
N LEU A 117 11.25 11.59 3.25
CA LEU A 117 11.15 10.92 4.55
C LEU A 117 10.00 11.51 5.34
N GLU A 118 9.20 10.65 5.92
CA GLU A 118 7.99 11.02 6.64
C GLU A 118 7.95 10.36 8.02
N ALA A 119 7.35 11.04 8.99
CA ALA A 119 7.25 10.52 10.35
C ALA A 119 6.35 9.29 10.41
N ALA A 120 6.84 8.23 10.99
CA ALA A 120 6.12 6.98 11.18
C ALA A 120 6.47 6.33 12.51
N ILE A 121 5.62 5.40 12.94
CA ILE A 121 5.89 4.55 14.10
C ILE A 121 5.90 3.10 13.63
N LEU A 122 6.96 2.40 13.97
CA LEU A 122 7.08 0.96 13.79
C LEU A 122 6.52 0.27 15.02
N TYR A 123 5.68 -0.74 14.81
CA TYR A 123 5.18 -1.63 15.86
C TYR A 123 5.57 -3.06 15.52
N LYS A 124 6.44 -3.66 16.33
CA LYS A 124 6.84 -5.05 16.16
C LYS A 124 5.82 -5.97 16.81
N VAL A 125 5.41 -6.99 16.07
CA VAL A 125 4.56 -8.08 16.55
C VAL A 125 5.20 -9.42 16.20
N GLU A 126 4.67 -10.53 16.71
CA GLU A 126 5.22 -11.87 16.46
C GLU A 126 5.32 -12.18 14.94
N ALA A 127 4.30 -11.85 14.16
CA ALA A 127 4.22 -12.17 12.74
C ALA A 127 5.00 -11.21 11.83
N GLY A 128 5.43 -10.03 12.33
CA GLY A 128 6.06 -9.04 11.48
C GLY A 128 6.13 -7.65 12.10
N LEU A 129 6.02 -6.64 11.25
CA LEU A 129 6.17 -5.24 11.59
C LEU A 129 5.06 -4.41 10.95
N PHE A 130 4.39 -3.58 11.75
CA PHE A 130 3.51 -2.54 11.23
C PHE A 130 4.27 -1.22 11.15
N CYS A 131 4.17 -0.56 10.00
CA CYS A 131 4.61 0.82 9.83
C CYS A 131 3.37 1.70 9.73
N CYS A 132 3.18 2.57 10.71
CA CYS A 132 2.02 3.44 10.82
C CYS A 132 2.45 4.90 10.67
N SER A 133 1.86 5.61 9.73
CA SER A 133 2.03 7.05 9.59
C SER A 133 0.75 7.78 9.97
N SER A 134 0.90 8.89 10.72
CA SER A 134 -0.23 9.77 11.09
C SER A 134 -0.68 10.65 9.93
N ASP A 135 0.24 10.98 9.01
CA ASP A 135 0.03 12.04 8.02
C ASP A 135 0.27 11.58 6.57
N ILE A 136 0.67 10.32 6.35
CA ILE A 136 1.03 9.87 5.01
C ILE A 136 0.09 8.83 4.50
N LEU A 137 -0.29 9.19 3.38
CA LEU A 137 -0.90 8.40 2.36
C LEU A 137 0.23 7.75 1.55
N PHE A 138 0.50 6.49 1.77
CA PHE A 138 1.49 5.76 1.00
C PHE A 138 0.94 5.46 -0.39
N ILE A 139 1.49 6.13 -1.41
CA ILE A 139 1.10 5.88 -2.80
C ILE A 139 1.64 4.53 -3.24
N GLY A 140 0.71 3.62 -3.50
CA GLY A 140 0.96 2.36 -4.19
C GLY A 140 2.15 1.56 -3.67
N LEU A 141 1.86 0.60 -2.82
CA LEU A 141 2.83 -0.43 -2.48
C LEU A 141 3.06 -1.34 -3.66
N CYS A 142 4.23 -1.25 -4.27
CA CYS A 142 4.79 -2.40 -4.93
C CYS A 142 5.25 -3.36 -3.84
N CYS A 143 4.51 -4.44 -3.61
CA CYS A 143 5.14 -5.62 -3.07
C CYS A 143 6.08 -6.13 -4.16
N TRP A 144 7.35 -6.21 -3.86
CA TRP A 144 8.32 -7.01 -4.60
C TRP A 144 7.99 -8.46 -4.43
#